data_dd39b842fd95cf39b61ef7e0a05d530c
#
_entry.id   dd39b842fd95cf39b61ef7e0a05d530c
#
_cell.length_a   1.000
_cell.length_b   1.000
_cell.length_c   1.000
_cell.angle_alpha   90.00
_cell.angle_beta   90.00
_cell.angle_gamma   90.00
#
_symmetry.space_group_name_H-M   'P 1'
#
loop_
_entity.id
_entity.type
_entity.pdbx_description
1 polymer ?
#
loop_
_entity_poly.entity_id
_entity_poly.type
_entity_poly.pdbx_seq_one_letter_code
_entity_poly.pdbx_strand_id
1 'polypeptide(L)'
;MPARGVAGLEAAAGVAFPHVAKARSETETRLVERRDRIARVEIDEKVTVVLMGSWGRREITSESDDDFMVLLASPSDESTKPSVEDVATALGGRPPGAAGAFGRQVRLGDLLEKIGRDEDTNANLTRRMLLMLESLAVCGEQVRSDARRALIAGYLDENVKDYRPPRFLLNDLIRYWRTIAVDFESKMRAREGQGWGLRNAKLRLSRKSLFAAGLVPVLDCYRHPASSMLDHLDERMAAPPLDRLADAFVDRSALDAGSER
;
A
#
# COMPACT_ATOMS: atom_id res chain seq x y z
N MET A 1 11.37 -10.55 -21.48
CA MET A 1 9.98 -10.16 -21.18
C MET A 1 9.82 -8.68 -21.50
N PRO A 2 8.67 -8.21 -22.01
CA PRO A 2 8.45 -6.78 -22.21
C PRO A 2 8.58 -6.05 -20.87
N ALA A 3 9.04 -4.79 -20.93
CA ALA A 3 9.14 -3.95 -19.75
C ALA A 3 7.75 -3.74 -19.14
N ARG A 4 7.64 -3.81 -17.80
CA ARG A 4 6.39 -3.60 -17.05
C ARG A 4 6.47 -2.32 -16.23
N GLY A 5 5.32 -1.92 -15.69
CA GLY A 5 5.20 -0.73 -14.88
C GLY A 5 5.43 0.55 -15.66
N VAL A 6 5.96 1.55 -14.97
CA VAL A 6 6.26 2.86 -15.57
C VAL A 6 7.25 2.74 -16.73
N ALA A 7 8.24 1.87 -16.64
CA ALA A 7 9.20 1.64 -17.74
C ALA A 7 8.52 1.05 -18.99
N GLY A 8 7.53 0.17 -18.80
CA GLY A 8 6.70 -0.34 -19.90
C GLY A 8 5.86 0.74 -20.56
N LEU A 9 5.27 1.63 -19.74
CA LEU A 9 4.50 2.77 -20.25
C LEU A 9 5.38 3.78 -20.98
N GLU A 10 6.59 4.08 -20.46
CA GLU A 10 7.58 4.94 -21.14
C GLU A 10 7.92 4.39 -22.52
N ALA A 11 8.19 3.08 -22.60
CA ALA A 11 8.52 2.42 -23.87
C ALA A 11 7.33 2.44 -24.86
N ALA A 12 6.10 2.19 -24.38
CA ALA A 12 4.90 2.18 -25.22
C ALA A 12 4.50 3.58 -25.71
N ALA A 13 4.69 4.60 -24.86
CA ALA A 13 4.31 5.98 -25.17
C ALA A 13 5.44 6.78 -25.87
N GLY A 14 6.67 6.28 -25.89
CA GLY A 14 7.83 7.01 -26.39
C GLY A 14 8.18 8.27 -25.58
N VAL A 15 7.83 8.28 -24.27
CA VAL A 15 7.98 9.44 -23.37
C VAL A 15 8.66 8.99 -22.07
N ALA A 16 9.63 9.76 -21.58
CA ALA A 16 10.27 9.52 -20.30
C ALA A 16 9.61 10.31 -19.15
N PHE A 17 9.61 9.71 -17.95
CA PHE A 17 9.11 10.35 -16.72
C PHE A 17 10.26 10.60 -15.71
N PRO A 18 11.17 11.57 -15.97
CA PRO A 18 12.39 11.75 -15.20
C PRO A 18 12.14 12.08 -13.72
N HIS A 19 11.06 12.75 -13.40
CA HIS A 19 10.71 13.05 -12.00
C HIS A 19 10.29 11.79 -11.23
N VAL A 20 9.61 10.86 -11.86
CA VAL A 20 9.27 9.57 -11.27
C VAL A 20 10.52 8.72 -11.04
N ALA A 21 11.40 8.66 -12.04
CA ALA A 21 12.69 7.96 -11.94
C ALA A 21 13.55 8.53 -10.80
N LYS A 22 13.63 9.85 -10.68
CA LYS A 22 14.36 10.53 -9.60
C LYS A 22 13.77 10.19 -8.23
N ALA A 23 12.45 10.30 -8.04
CA ALA A 23 11.79 10.00 -6.76
C ALA A 23 12.01 8.54 -6.34
N ARG A 24 11.99 7.61 -7.28
CA ARG A 24 12.29 6.19 -7.04
C ARG A 24 13.73 5.97 -6.61
N SER A 25 14.68 6.57 -7.31
CA SER A 25 16.11 6.48 -6.96
C SER A 25 16.38 7.04 -5.56
N GLU A 26 15.80 8.19 -5.23
CA GLU A 26 15.89 8.78 -3.89
C GLU A 26 15.28 7.88 -2.82
N THR A 27 14.13 7.27 -3.12
CA THR A 27 13.46 6.33 -2.20
C THR A 27 14.34 5.11 -1.96
N GLU A 28 14.90 4.52 -3.01
CA GLU A 28 15.74 3.32 -2.90
C GLU A 28 17.02 3.60 -2.09
N THR A 29 17.70 4.71 -2.36
CA THR A 29 18.89 5.13 -1.62
C THR A 29 18.60 5.22 -0.11
N ARG A 30 17.53 5.93 0.26
CA ARG A 30 17.17 6.06 1.67
C ARG A 30 16.62 4.78 2.29
N LEU A 31 16.01 3.90 1.48
CA LEU A 31 15.54 2.60 1.95
C LEU A 31 16.71 1.71 2.38
N VAL A 32 17.82 1.72 1.62
CA VAL A 32 19.05 1.01 2.00
C VAL A 32 19.53 1.52 3.36
N GLU A 33 19.60 2.83 3.57
CA GLU A 33 19.99 3.41 4.86
C GLU A 33 19.07 2.97 6.01
N ARG A 34 17.75 2.90 5.79
CA ARG A 34 16.80 2.43 6.81
C ARG A 34 16.97 0.94 7.11
N ARG A 35 17.21 0.14 6.09
CA ARG A 35 17.50 -1.31 6.25
C ARG A 35 18.76 -1.54 7.05
N ASP A 36 19.84 -0.82 6.76
CA ASP A 36 21.09 -0.92 7.50
C ASP A 36 20.96 -0.55 8.96
N ARG A 37 20.11 0.42 9.28
CA ARG A 37 19.82 0.81 10.68
C ARG A 37 18.98 -0.24 11.38
N ILE A 38 17.90 -0.71 10.76
CA ILE A 38 17.01 -1.72 11.32
C ILE A 38 17.72 -3.07 11.47
N ALA A 39 18.69 -3.40 10.64
CA ALA A 39 19.49 -4.62 10.77
C ALA A 39 20.29 -4.72 12.09
N ARG A 40 20.40 -3.62 12.84
CA ARG A 40 21.05 -3.57 14.15
C ARG A 40 20.08 -3.79 15.32
N VAL A 41 18.79 -3.87 15.02
CA VAL A 41 17.73 -4.11 16.01
C VAL A 41 17.43 -5.61 16.04
N GLU A 42 17.23 -6.15 17.21
CA GLU A 42 16.79 -7.54 17.38
C GLU A 42 15.32 -7.65 16.94
N ILE A 43 15.06 -8.55 15.99
CA ILE A 43 13.73 -8.71 15.38
C ILE A 43 13.37 -10.18 15.36
N ASP A 44 12.20 -10.50 15.91
CA ASP A 44 11.67 -11.85 15.91
C ASP A 44 11.33 -12.34 14.50
N GLU A 45 11.48 -13.63 14.25
CA GLU A 45 11.35 -14.26 12.95
C GLU A 45 9.97 -14.01 12.29
N LYS A 46 8.91 -13.88 13.10
CA LYS A 46 7.53 -13.67 12.65
C LYS A 46 7.09 -12.21 12.67
N VAL A 47 8.06 -11.30 12.66
CA VAL A 47 7.82 -9.86 12.67
C VAL A 47 8.33 -9.23 11.39
N THR A 48 7.61 -8.26 10.88
CA THR A 48 8.07 -7.37 9.82
C THR A 48 7.89 -5.92 10.23
N VAL A 49 8.88 -5.10 9.89
CA VAL A 49 8.75 -3.63 9.98
C VAL A 49 8.52 -3.10 8.57
N VAL A 50 7.40 -2.43 8.38
CA VAL A 50 7.00 -1.87 7.09
C VAL A 50 6.95 -0.35 7.14
N LEU A 51 7.47 0.28 6.11
CA LEU A 51 7.25 1.69 5.79
C LEU A 51 6.07 1.81 4.83
N MET A 52 5.29 2.86 4.99
CA MET A 52 4.04 3.08 4.25
C MET A 52 3.95 4.50 3.71
N GLY A 53 2.83 4.86 3.12
CA GLY A 53 2.62 6.19 2.61
C GLY A 53 3.56 6.51 1.42
N SER A 54 4.29 7.62 1.49
CA SER A 54 5.23 8.02 0.42
C SER A 54 6.34 6.99 0.18
N TRP A 55 6.74 6.23 1.20
CA TRP A 55 7.70 5.14 1.08
C TRP A 55 7.16 4.01 0.19
N GLY A 56 5.99 3.49 0.53
CA GLY A 56 5.36 2.42 -0.24
C GLY A 56 4.99 2.83 -1.67
N ARG A 57 4.71 4.11 -1.90
CA ARG A 57 4.49 4.66 -3.24
C ARG A 57 5.76 5.01 -4.00
N ARG A 58 6.93 4.95 -3.34
CA ARG A 58 8.24 5.35 -3.88
C ARG A 58 8.30 6.82 -4.32
N GLU A 59 7.72 7.69 -3.48
CA GLU A 59 7.55 9.13 -3.72
C GLU A 59 8.12 9.98 -2.57
N ILE A 60 9.13 9.50 -1.86
CA ILE A 60 9.68 10.24 -0.72
C ILE A 60 10.36 11.54 -1.16
N THR A 61 10.33 12.50 -0.25
CA THR A 61 11.04 13.77 -0.35
C THR A 61 11.84 14.00 0.93
N SER A 62 12.63 15.08 1.00
CA SER A 62 13.32 15.48 2.22
C SER A 62 12.37 15.73 3.41
N GLU A 63 11.11 16.04 3.11
CA GLU A 63 10.08 16.37 4.09
C GLU A 63 9.13 15.20 4.42
N SER A 64 9.42 13.99 3.91
CA SER A 64 8.59 12.81 4.18
C SER A 64 8.80 12.29 5.59
N ASP A 65 7.70 11.94 6.25
CA ASP A 65 7.70 11.26 7.56
C ASP A 65 8.02 9.77 7.39
N ASP A 66 8.53 9.13 8.43
CA ASP A 66 8.70 7.68 8.49
C ASP A 66 7.40 7.05 9.03
N ASP A 67 6.40 6.95 8.16
CA ASP A 67 5.13 6.27 8.46
C ASP A 67 5.38 4.75 8.49
N PHE A 68 5.51 4.16 9.69
CA PHE A 68 5.84 2.75 9.85
C PHE A 68 4.82 1.99 10.68
N MET A 69 4.87 0.67 10.56
CA MET A 69 4.14 -0.29 11.40
C MET A 69 5.02 -1.51 11.69
N VAL A 70 4.94 -2.01 12.91
CA VAL A 70 5.50 -3.30 13.30
C VAL A 70 4.38 -4.32 13.21
N LEU A 71 4.45 -5.23 12.25
CA LEU A 71 3.42 -6.24 12.02
C LEU A 71 3.87 -7.59 12.57
N LEU A 72 3.02 -8.19 13.38
CA LEU A 72 3.18 -9.49 13.99
C LEU A 72 2.33 -10.52 13.26
N ALA A 73 2.95 -11.52 12.63
CA ALA A 73 2.25 -12.57 11.89
C ALA A 73 1.66 -13.66 12.81
N SER A 74 2.13 -13.77 14.05
CA SER A 74 1.65 -14.74 15.03
C SER A 74 1.17 -14.05 16.31
N PRO A 75 0.41 -14.74 17.17
CA PRO A 75 0.17 -14.27 18.54
C PRO A 75 1.50 -13.97 19.20
N SER A 76 1.61 -12.78 19.77
CA SER A 76 2.80 -12.30 20.45
C SER A 76 2.56 -12.25 21.95
N ASP A 77 3.60 -12.45 22.72
CA ASP A 77 3.64 -12.09 24.13
C ASP A 77 4.19 -10.66 24.30
N GLU A 78 4.28 -10.18 25.55
CA GLU A 78 4.80 -8.84 25.86
C GLU A 78 6.29 -8.69 25.55
N SER A 79 7.00 -9.81 25.31
CA SER A 79 8.43 -9.84 25.01
C SER A 79 8.77 -9.78 23.52
N THR A 80 7.76 -9.77 22.64
CA THR A 80 7.96 -9.78 21.18
C THR A 80 8.73 -8.55 20.71
N LYS A 81 9.83 -8.77 20.01
CA LYS A 81 10.72 -7.73 19.49
C LYS A 81 10.55 -7.51 17.98
N PRO A 82 10.77 -6.28 17.52
CA PRO A 82 11.20 -5.09 18.25
C PRO A 82 10.03 -4.35 18.92
N SER A 83 10.33 -3.52 19.93
CA SER A 83 9.37 -2.53 20.40
C SER A 83 9.17 -1.42 19.37
N VAL A 84 8.08 -0.67 19.50
CA VAL A 84 7.83 0.49 18.60
C VAL A 84 8.90 1.56 18.77
N GLU A 85 9.37 1.76 20.00
CA GLU A 85 10.40 2.73 20.36
C GLU A 85 11.76 2.37 19.75
N ASP A 86 12.14 1.09 19.76
CA ASP A 86 13.37 0.60 19.15
C ASP A 86 13.36 0.88 17.64
N VAL A 87 12.24 0.57 16.98
CA VAL A 87 12.06 0.84 15.55
C VAL A 87 12.12 2.33 15.25
N ALA A 88 11.39 3.16 15.99
CA ALA A 88 11.38 4.61 15.80
C ALA A 88 12.77 5.21 15.94
N THR A 89 13.51 4.77 16.98
CA THR A 89 14.88 5.19 17.24
C THR A 89 15.83 4.77 16.13
N ALA A 90 15.74 3.51 15.67
CA ALA A 90 16.59 2.98 14.62
C ALA A 90 16.31 3.66 13.26
N LEU A 91 15.05 3.87 12.89
CA LEU A 91 14.70 4.60 11.68
C LEU A 91 15.29 6.02 11.71
N GLY A 92 15.19 6.73 12.84
CA GLY A 92 15.83 8.03 13.06
C GLY A 92 15.38 9.13 12.11
N GLY A 93 14.22 8.97 11.49
CA GLY A 93 13.61 9.95 10.62
C GLY A 93 12.57 10.82 11.34
N ARG A 94 11.74 11.51 10.58
CA ARG A 94 10.63 12.28 11.14
C ARG A 94 9.59 11.31 11.71
N PRO A 95 9.05 11.59 12.90
CA PRO A 95 8.04 10.72 13.49
C PRO A 95 6.79 10.63 12.60
N PRO A 96 6.09 9.49 12.63
CA PRO A 96 4.89 9.31 11.85
C PRO A 96 3.80 10.34 12.19
N GLY A 97 2.96 10.66 11.22
CA GLY A 97 1.86 11.58 11.39
C GLY A 97 0.90 11.16 12.53
N ALA A 98 0.31 12.13 13.22
CA ALA A 98 -0.53 11.95 14.41
C ALA A 98 -1.84 11.16 14.20
N ALA A 99 -2.12 10.63 13.01
CA ALA A 99 -3.38 9.99 12.63
C ALA A 99 -3.65 8.62 13.29
N GLY A 100 -2.78 8.12 14.19
CA GLY A 100 -3.00 6.90 14.98
C GLY A 100 -2.93 5.57 14.20
N ALA A 101 -2.76 5.61 12.89
CA ALA A 101 -2.60 4.40 12.07
C ALA A 101 -1.15 3.89 12.07
N PHE A 102 -0.20 4.78 12.22
CA PHE A 102 1.24 4.56 12.14
C PHE A 102 1.91 4.53 13.52
N GLY A 103 3.19 4.10 13.57
CA GLY A 103 3.98 4.04 14.79
C GLY A 103 3.36 3.10 15.82
N ARG A 104 2.90 1.93 15.36
CA ARG A 104 2.20 0.95 16.20
C ARG A 104 2.64 -0.47 15.90
N GLN A 105 2.56 -1.30 16.93
CA GLN A 105 2.60 -2.75 16.79
C GLN A 105 1.19 -3.26 16.52
N VAL A 106 1.03 -4.12 15.51
CA VAL A 106 -0.27 -4.61 15.01
C VAL A 106 -0.19 -6.11 14.77
N ARG A 107 -1.16 -6.86 15.25
CA ARG A 107 -1.28 -8.29 14.98
C ARG A 107 -2.04 -8.51 13.68
N LEU A 108 -1.55 -9.40 12.84
CA LEU A 108 -2.22 -9.77 11.60
C LEU A 108 -3.63 -10.35 11.88
N GLY A 109 -3.78 -11.16 12.93
CA GLY A 109 -5.07 -11.71 13.35
C GLY A 109 -6.12 -10.61 13.59
N ASP A 110 -5.75 -9.53 14.30
CA ASP A 110 -6.67 -8.41 14.57
C ASP A 110 -7.16 -7.70 13.30
N LEU A 111 -6.37 -7.76 12.23
CA LEU A 111 -6.75 -7.21 10.93
C LEU A 111 -7.64 -8.16 10.13
N LEU A 112 -7.45 -9.47 10.24
CA LEU A 112 -8.22 -10.49 9.52
C LEU A 112 -9.60 -10.72 10.12
N GLU A 113 -9.69 -10.87 11.44
CA GLU A 113 -10.90 -11.27 12.14
C GLU A 113 -12.08 -10.31 11.96
N LYS A 114 -11.82 -9.04 11.62
CA LYS A 114 -12.84 -8.00 11.56
C LYS A 114 -13.26 -7.59 10.15
N ILE A 115 -12.75 -8.29 9.14
CA ILE A 115 -13.15 -8.02 7.74
C ILE A 115 -14.67 -8.24 7.58
N GLY A 116 -15.38 -7.18 7.16
CA GLY A 116 -16.81 -7.24 6.90
C GLY A 116 -17.71 -7.31 8.13
N ARG A 117 -17.17 -7.11 9.35
CA ARG A 117 -17.95 -7.11 10.61
C ARG A 117 -18.27 -5.69 11.08
N ASP A 118 -19.29 -5.56 11.92
CA ASP A 118 -19.73 -4.27 12.46
C ASP A 118 -18.69 -3.63 13.40
N GLU A 119 -17.85 -4.45 14.05
CA GLU A 119 -16.78 -3.99 14.93
C GLU A 119 -15.50 -3.57 14.19
N ASP A 120 -15.51 -3.59 12.85
CA ASP A 120 -14.36 -3.18 12.05
C ASP A 120 -14.15 -1.67 12.11
N THR A 121 -13.06 -1.27 12.76
CA THR A 121 -12.71 0.13 12.94
C THR A 121 -12.09 0.76 11.70
N ASN A 122 -12.25 2.07 11.53
CA ASN A 122 -11.54 2.81 10.48
C ASN A 122 -10.01 2.68 10.60
N ALA A 123 -9.48 2.47 11.80
CA ALA A 123 -8.05 2.24 12.01
C ALA A 123 -7.61 0.89 11.44
N ASN A 124 -8.36 -0.20 11.68
CA ASN A 124 -8.05 -1.51 11.11
C ASN A 124 -8.21 -1.52 9.59
N LEU A 125 -9.29 -0.95 9.07
CA LEU A 125 -9.49 -0.73 7.65
C LEU A 125 -8.30 0.00 7.02
N THR A 126 -7.89 1.12 7.61
CA THR A 126 -6.77 1.92 7.10
C THR A 126 -5.48 1.09 7.07
N ARG A 127 -5.16 0.35 8.14
CA ARG A 127 -3.95 -0.50 8.20
C ARG A 127 -3.96 -1.61 7.16
N ARG A 128 -5.11 -2.29 6.95
CA ARG A 128 -5.25 -3.29 5.88
C ARG A 128 -4.98 -2.68 4.51
N MET A 129 -5.61 -1.54 4.21
CA MET A 129 -5.42 -0.87 2.92
C MET A 129 -3.96 -0.41 2.72
N LEU A 130 -3.34 0.16 3.76
CA LEU A 130 -1.93 0.54 3.71
C LEU A 130 -1.02 -0.66 3.44
N LEU A 131 -1.23 -1.80 4.14
CA LEU A 131 -0.45 -3.02 3.93
C LEU A 131 -0.59 -3.56 2.51
N MET A 132 -1.80 -3.62 1.98
CA MET A 132 -2.04 -4.16 0.64
C MET A 132 -1.62 -3.22 -0.48
N LEU A 133 -1.81 -1.91 -0.31
CA LEU A 133 -1.69 -0.97 -1.43
C LEU A 133 -0.36 -0.23 -1.48
N GLU A 134 0.26 0.07 -0.35
CA GLU A 134 1.43 0.97 -0.29
C GLU A 134 2.38 0.64 0.88
N SER A 135 2.72 -0.63 1.08
CA SER A 135 3.71 -1.03 2.08
C SER A 135 5.04 -1.48 1.45
N LEU A 136 6.13 -1.22 2.18
CA LEU A 136 7.49 -1.57 1.80
C LEU A 136 8.24 -2.07 3.03
N ALA A 137 8.77 -3.29 3.01
CA ALA A 137 9.48 -3.83 4.17
C ALA A 137 10.90 -3.27 4.28
N VAL A 138 11.27 -2.88 5.49
CA VAL A 138 12.67 -2.63 5.85
C VAL A 138 13.33 -3.89 6.40
N CYS A 139 12.53 -4.79 7.00
CA CYS A 139 12.93 -6.16 7.35
C CYS A 139 11.72 -7.09 7.28
N GLY A 140 11.94 -8.40 7.24
CA GLY A 140 10.86 -9.40 7.23
C GLY A 140 10.01 -9.35 5.95
N GLU A 141 10.62 -9.22 4.77
CA GLU A 141 9.89 -9.12 3.48
C GLU A 141 8.95 -10.29 3.24
N GLN A 142 9.36 -11.54 3.59
CA GLN A 142 8.50 -12.70 3.44
C GLN A 142 7.27 -12.59 4.33
N VAL A 143 7.43 -12.18 5.60
CA VAL A 143 6.33 -11.97 6.54
C VAL A 143 5.34 -10.92 6.02
N ARG A 144 5.86 -9.82 5.45
CA ARG A 144 5.02 -8.79 4.80
C ARG A 144 4.24 -9.36 3.62
N SER A 145 4.91 -10.12 2.77
CA SER A 145 4.28 -10.72 1.56
C SER A 145 3.19 -11.71 1.94
N ASP A 146 3.47 -12.58 2.90
CA ASP A 146 2.51 -13.56 3.40
C ASP A 146 1.31 -12.88 4.08
N ALA A 147 1.56 -11.82 4.85
CA ALA A 147 0.51 -11.04 5.48
C ALA A 147 -0.39 -10.34 4.45
N ARG A 148 0.19 -9.75 3.37
CA ARG A 148 -0.59 -9.17 2.26
C ARG A 148 -1.46 -10.24 1.61
N ARG A 149 -0.89 -11.39 1.28
CA ARG A 149 -1.60 -12.51 0.67
C ARG A 149 -2.73 -13.02 1.57
N ALA A 150 -2.49 -13.13 2.88
CA ALA A 150 -3.50 -13.54 3.86
C ALA A 150 -4.65 -12.51 3.94
N LEU A 151 -4.35 -11.22 3.91
CA LEU A 151 -5.37 -10.17 3.87
C LEU A 151 -6.23 -10.25 2.61
N ILE A 152 -5.61 -10.44 1.44
CA ILE A 152 -6.34 -10.62 0.18
C ILE A 152 -7.23 -11.88 0.27
N ALA A 153 -6.69 -12.99 0.75
CA ALA A 153 -7.45 -14.23 0.94
C ALA A 153 -8.64 -14.04 1.88
N GLY A 154 -8.50 -13.25 2.96
CA GLY A 154 -9.58 -12.91 3.88
C GLY A 154 -10.73 -12.12 3.24
N TYR A 155 -10.47 -11.42 2.11
CA TYR A 155 -11.52 -10.77 1.31
C TYR A 155 -12.14 -11.70 0.24
N LEU A 156 -11.46 -12.81 -0.08
CA LEU A 156 -11.89 -13.81 -1.06
C LEU A 156 -12.50 -15.01 -0.32
N ASP A 157 -13.58 -14.75 0.41
CA ASP A 157 -14.32 -15.78 1.14
C ASP A 157 -15.16 -16.70 0.20
N GLU A 158 -15.91 -17.63 0.79
CA GLU A 158 -16.78 -18.57 0.07
C GLU A 158 -17.85 -17.91 -0.81
N ASN A 159 -18.09 -16.60 -0.65
CA ASN A 159 -19.10 -15.85 -1.40
C ASN A 159 -18.55 -15.20 -2.67
N VAL A 160 -17.27 -15.33 -2.95
CA VAL A 160 -16.66 -14.85 -4.19
C VAL A 160 -17.12 -15.72 -5.34
N LYS A 161 -17.57 -15.08 -6.43
CA LYS A 161 -18.06 -15.74 -7.64
C LYS A 161 -17.11 -15.53 -8.80
N ASP A 162 -17.05 -16.52 -9.68
CA ASP A 162 -16.33 -16.43 -10.94
C ASP A 162 -16.69 -15.16 -11.72
N TYR A 163 -15.67 -14.50 -12.26
CA TYR A 163 -15.82 -13.36 -13.14
C TYR A 163 -16.58 -12.18 -12.51
N ARG A 164 -16.44 -12.00 -11.17
CA ARG A 164 -17.03 -10.87 -10.44
C ARG A 164 -16.03 -10.29 -9.45
N PRO A 165 -15.95 -8.97 -9.37
CA PRO A 165 -15.11 -8.31 -8.36
C PRO A 165 -15.52 -8.73 -6.93
N PRO A 166 -14.56 -8.98 -6.02
CA PRO A 166 -14.82 -9.27 -4.62
C PRO A 166 -15.42 -8.05 -3.92
N ARG A 167 -16.69 -8.16 -3.53
CA ARG A 167 -17.50 -7.01 -3.06
C ARG A 167 -17.00 -6.40 -1.77
N PHE A 168 -16.55 -7.21 -0.81
CA PHE A 168 -16.04 -6.69 0.46
C PHE A 168 -14.75 -5.90 0.26
N LEU A 169 -13.83 -6.39 -0.57
CA LEU A 169 -12.61 -5.65 -0.90
C LEU A 169 -12.92 -4.35 -1.65
N LEU A 170 -13.84 -4.40 -2.62
CA LEU A 170 -14.28 -3.22 -3.35
C LEU A 170 -14.91 -2.17 -2.41
N ASN A 171 -15.80 -2.61 -1.49
CA ASN A 171 -16.40 -1.73 -0.50
C ASN A 171 -15.36 -1.09 0.41
N ASP A 172 -14.39 -1.87 0.90
CA ASP A 172 -13.37 -1.36 1.80
C ASP A 172 -12.39 -0.40 1.10
N LEU A 173 -12.09 -0.59 -0.18
CA LEU A 173 -11.37 0.40 -0.99
C LEU A 173 -12.13 1.73 -1.08
N ILE A 174 -13.45 1.69 -1.31
CA ILE A 174 -14.29 2.89 -1.36
C ILE A 174 -14.35 3.57 0.01
N ARG A 175 -14.51 2.80 1.10
CA ARG A 175 -14.47 3.30 2.48
C ARG A 175 -13.13 3.96 2.79
N TYR A 176 -12.02 3.36 2.36
CA TYR A 176 -10.68 3.91 2.54
C TYR A 176 -10.51 5.25 1.80
N TRP A 177 -10.95 5.34 0.54
CA TRP A 177 -10.96 6.61 -0.19
C TRP A 177 -11.77 7.68 0.52
N ARG A 178 -12.95 7.33 1.02
CA ARG A 178 -13.79 8.23 1.82
C ARG A 178 -13.07 8.69 3.09
N THR A 179 -12.38 7.78 3.79
CA THR A 179 -11.59 8.12 4.98
C THR A 179 -10.49 9.14 4.65
N ILE A 180 -9.77 8.95 3.54
CA ILE A 180 -8.75 9.90 3.06
C ILE A 180 -9.37 11.28 2.77
N ALA A 181 -10.53 11.32 2.11
CA ALA A 181 -11.20 12.57 1.78
C ALA A 181 -11.71 13.32 3.03
N VAL A 182 -12.25 12.58 4.01
CA VAL A 182 -12.69 13.15 5.30
C VAL A 182 -11.48 13.66 6.11
N ASP A 183 -10.38 12.91 6.16
CA ASP A 183 -9.15 13.36 6.82
C ASP A 183 -8.59 14.63 6.18
N PHE A 184 -8.62 14.73 4.86
CA PHE A 184 -8.25 15.96 4.14
C PHE A 184 -9.08 17.15 4.60
N GLU A 185 -10.41 17.02 4.58
CA GLU A 185 -11.32 18.10 4.96
C GLU A 185 -11.16 18.49 6.44
N SER A 186 -11.02 17.53 7.33
CA SER A 186 -10.77 17.75 8.75
C SER A 186 -9.47 18.54 8.98
N LYS A 187 -8.39 18.15 8.30
CA LYS A 187 -7.10 18.85 8.39
C LYS A 187 -7.15 20.26 7.79
N MET A 188 -7.96 20.46 6.76
CA MET A 188 -8.15 21.81 6.18
C MET A 188 -8.89 22.74 7.13
N ARG A 189 -9.93 22.24 7.81
CA ARG A 189 -10.65 23.01 8.84
C ARG A 189 -9.76 23.36 10.03
N ALA A 190 -9.02 22.37 10.55
CA ALA A 190 -8.12 22.57 11.68
C ALA A 190 -6.99 23.57 11.40
N ARG A 191 -6.69 23.86 10.13
CA ARG A 191 -5.63 24.77 9.68
C ARG A 191 -6.16 26.03 9.02
N GLU A 192 -7.44 26.31 9.13
CA GLU A 192 -8.07 27.49 8.54
C GLU A 192 -7.74 27.68 7.05
N GLY A 193 -7.64 26.56 6.32
CA GLY A 193 -7.32 26.56 4.89
C GLY A 193 -5.83 26.69 4.55
N GLN A 194 -4.94 26.83 5.52
CA GLN A 194 -3.50 26.96 5.24
C GLN A 194 -2.91 25.71 4.59
N GLY A 195 -2.09 25.94 3.56
CA GLY A 195 -1.45 24.85 2.80
C GLY A 195 -2.41 24.08 1.87
N TRP A 196 -3.58 24.66 1.55
CA TRP A 196 -4.59 24.02 0.70
C TRP A 196 -4.03 23.54 -0.64
N GLY A 197 -3.26 24.35 -1.36
CA GLY A 197 -2.74 24.01 -2.68
C GLY A 197 -1.92 22.71 -2.69
N LEU A 198 -0.94 22.58 -1.78
CA LEU A 198 -0.11 21.37 -1.67
C LEU A 198 -0.93 20.16 -1.25
N ARG A 199 -1.84 20.33 -0.28
CA ARG A 199 -2.69 19.21 0.20
C ARG A 199 -3.67 18.74 -0.85
N ASN A 200 -4.27 19.68 -1.59
CA ASN A 200 -5.17 19.36 -2.70
C ASN A 200 -4.41 18.66 -3.85
N ALA A 201 -3.19 19.09 -4.16
CA ALA A 201 -2.34 18.39 -5.11
C ALA A 201 -2.05 16.94 -4.64
N LYS A 202 -1.67 16.74 -3.38
CA LYS A 202 -1.47 15.40 -2.79
C LYS A 202 -2.74 14.54 -2.86
N LEU A 203 -3.91 15.11 -2.57
CA LEU A 203 -5.18 14.37 -2.64
C LEU A 203 -5.51 13.98 -4.08
N ARG A 204 -5.44 14.92 -5.02
CA ARG A 204 -5.86 14.72 -6.40
C ARG A 204 -4.88 13.88 -7.24
N LEU A 205 -3.60 13.98 -6.97
CA LEU A 205 -2.57 13.26 -7.70
C LEU A 205 -2.21 11.95 -6.98
N SER A 206 -1.46 12.04 -5.88
CA SER A 206 -0.90 10.87 -5.21
C SER A 206 -1.97 9.96 -4.59
N ARG A 207 -2.91 10.51 -3.80
CA ARG A 207 -3.93 9.70 -3.10
C ARG A 207 -4.98 9.14 -4.05
N LYS A 208 -5.40 9.92 -5.04
CA LYS A 208 -6.36 9.43 -6.06
C LYS A 208 -5.73 8.36 -6.95
N SER A 209 -4.45 8.50 -7.31
CA SER A 209 -3.73 7.47 -8.05
C SER A 209 -3.57 6.19 -7.22
N LEU A 210 -3.31 6.29 -5.91
CA LEU A 210 -3.29 5.13 -5.02
C LEU A 210 -4.64 4.40 -5.01
N PHE A 211 -5.75 5.14 -4.86
CA PHE A 211 -7.09 4.58 -4.92
C PHE A 211 -7.36 3.87 -6.25
N ALA A 212 -7.06 4.52 -7.37
CA ALA A 212 -7.23 3.93 -8.69
C ALA A 212 -6.35 2.68 -8.89
N ALA A 213 -5.10 2.71 -8.40
CA ALA A 213 -4.19 1.59 -8.45
C ALA A 213 -4.63 0.38 -7.60
N GLY A 214 -5.43 0.60 -6.56
CA GLY A 214 -6.09 -0.47 -5.81
C GLY A 214 -7.38 -0.96 -6.50
N LEU A 215 -8.14 -0.03 -7.07
CA LEU A 215 -9.43 -0.31 -7.68
C LEU A 215 -9.32 -1.12 -8.98
N VAL A 216 -8.35 -0.78 -9.85
CA VAL A 216 -8.19 -1.41 -11.17
C VAL A 216 -7.98 -2.93 -11.06
N PRO A 217 -7.06 -3.49 -10.26
CA PRO A 217 -6.91 -4.93 -10.12
C PRO A 217 -8.17 -5.63 -9.57
N VAL A 218 -8.88 -4.96 -8.65
CA VAL A 218 -10.12 -5.52 -8.07
C VAL A 218 -11.23 -5.58 -9.12
N LEU A 219 -11.39 -4.53 -9.92
CA LEU A 219 -12.34 -4.55 -11.02
C LEU A 219 -11.95 -5.57 -12.09
N ASP A 220 -10.64 -5.74 -12.37
CA ASP A 220 -10.15 -6.69 -13.37
C ASP A 220 -10.43 -8.16 -13.00
N CYS A 221 -10.80 -8.45 -11.75
CA CYS A 221 -11.29 -9.76 -11.32
C CYS A 221 -12.50 -10.27 -12.15
N TYR A 222 -13.21 -9.40 -12.89
CA TYR A 222 -14.26 -9.85 -13.82
C TYR A 222 -13.75 -10.76 -14.95
N ARG A 223 -12.44 -10.82 -15.15
CA ARG A 223 -11.76 -11.69 -16.14
C ARG A 223 -11.27 -13.01 -15.55
N HIS A 224 -11.39 -13.17 -14.25
CA HIS A 224 -10.79 -14.28 -13.53
C HIS A 224 -11.85 -15.18 -12.88
N PRO A 225 -11.68 -16.51 -12.94
CA PRO A 225 -12.43 -17.42 -12.07
C PRO A 225 -11.99 -17.20 -10.61
N ALA A 226 -12.86 -17.50 -9.66
CA ALA A 226 -12.61 -17.30 -8.23
C ALA A 226 -11.29 -17.97 -7.78
N SER A 227 -10.97 -19.14 -8.31
CA SER A 227 -9.75 -19.90 -8.00
C SER A 227 -8.44 -19.20 -8.36
N SER A 228 -8.44 -18.23 -9.28
CA SER A 228 -7.24 -17.50 -9.71
C SER A 228 -7.19 -16.05 -9.20
N MET A 229 -8.25 -15.56 -8.54
CA MET A 229 -8.31 -14.17 -8.09
C MET A 229 -7.26 -13.83 -7.03
N LEU A 230 -6.95 -14.79 -6.14
CA LEU A 230 -5.92 -14.56 -5.12
C LEU A 230 -4.55 -14.29 -5.75
N ASP A 231 -4.15 -15.12 -6.69
CA ASP A 231 -2.85 -14.97 -7.35
C ASP A 231 -2.80 -13.70 -8.21
N HIS A 232 -3.88 -13.40 -8.94
CA HIS A 232 -4.02 -12.15 -9.68
C HIS A 232 -3.88 -10.91 -8.79
N LEU A 233 -4.64 -10.84 -7.71
CA LEU A 233 -4.61 -9.68 -6.81
C LEU A 233 -3.27 -9.56 -6.09
N ASP A 234 -2.69 -10.68 -5.63
CA ASP A 234 -1.42 -10.68 -4.93
C ASP A 234 -0.26 -10.21 -5.85
N GLU A 235 -0.21 -10.73 -7.08
CA GLU A 235 0.77 -10.28 -8.08
C GLU A 235 0.63 -8.78 -8.37
N ARG A 236 -0.60 -8.32 -8.63
CA ARG A 236 -0.83 -6.91 -8.94
C ARG A 236 -0.54 -5.99 -7.76
N MET A 237 -0.96 -6.36 -6.55
CA MET A 237 -0.74 -5.54 -5.35
C MET A 237 0.71 -5.57 -4.85
N ALA A 238 1.55 -6.49 -5.30
CA ALA A 238 2.98 -6.50 -5.01
C ALA A 238 3.72 -5.32 -5.66
N ALA A 239 3.26 -4.84 -6.81
CA ALA A 239 3.88 -3.73 -7.51
C ALA A 239 3.54 -2.37 -6.86
N PRO A 240 4.41 -1.35 -6.98
CA PRO A 240 4.09 0.02 -6.57
C PRO A 240 2.85 0.58 -7.27
N PRO A 241 2.10 1.51 -6.64
CA PRO A 241 0.84 2.00 -7.20
C PRO A 241 0.92 2.54 -8.63
N LEU A 242 1.95 3.31 -8.96
CA LEU A 242 2.12 3.85 -10.31
C LEU A 242 2.42 2.76 -11.34
N ASP A 243 3.13 1.69 -10.95
CA ASP A 243 3.40 0.57 -11.84
C ASP A 243 2.13 -0.21 -12.17
N ARG A 244 1.25 -0.43 -11.17
CA ARG A 244 -0.07 -1.04 -11.38
C ARG A 244 -0.92 -0.28 -12.39
N LEU A 245 -0.93 1.06 -12.28
CA LEU A 245 -1.65 1.91 -13.24
C LEU A 245 -1.02 1.88 -14.63
N ALA A 246 0.30 1.97 -14.70
CA ALA A 246 1.02 1.92 -15.97
C ALA A 246 0.76 0.60 -16.71
N ASP A 247 0.85 -0.54 -16.01
CA ASP A 247 0.51 -1.85 -16.58
C ASP A 247 -0.92 -1.89 -17.09
N ALA A 248 -1.89 -1.34 -16.32
CA ALA A 248 -3.29 -1.32 -16.74
C ALA A 248 -3.51 -0.48 -18.00
N PHE A 249 -2.78 0.61 -18.17
CA PHE A 249 -2.84 1.41 -19.41
C PHE A 249 -2.24 0.66 -20.59
N VAL A 250 -1.07 0.04 -20.42
CA VAL A 250 -0.40 -0.73 -21.48
C VAL A 250 -1.24 -1.94 -21.88
N ASP A 251 -1.75 -2.71 -20.92
CA ASP A 251 -2.59 -3.89 -21.17
C ASP A 251 -3.86 -3.51 -21.97
N ARG A 252 -4.49 -2.37 -21.67
CA ARG A 252 -5.68 -1.91 -22.39
C ARG A 252 -5.37 -1.39 -23.82
N SER A 253 -4.33 -0.61 -23.98
CA SER A 253 -3.91 -0.14 -25.31
C SER A 253 -3.60 -1.30 -26.25
N ALA A 254 -2.99 -2.38 -25.72
CA ALA A 254 -2.75 -3.59 -26.52
C ALA A 254 -4.02 -4.33 -26.90
N LEU A 255 -5.08 -4.30 -26.07
CA LEU A 255 -6.38 -4.90 -26.37
C LEU A 255 -7.13 -4.12 -27.46
N ASP A 256 -7.13 -2.77 -27.37
CA ASP A 256 -7.78 -1.92 -28.36
C ASP A 256 -7.14 -2.08 -29.74
N ALA A 257 -5.81 -2.12 -29.81
CA ALA A 257 -5.07 -2.37 -31.05
C ALA A 257 -5.29 -3.79 -31.62
N GLY A 258 -5.67 -4.77 -30.79
CA GLY A 258 -6.03 -6.13 -31.19
C GLY A 258 -7.46 -6.29 -31.70
N SER A 259 -8.38 -5.39 -31.28
CA SER A 259 -9.79 -5.43 -31.68
C SER A 259 -10.07 -4.78 -33.03
N GLU A 260 -9.11 -4.03 -33.58
CA GLU A 260 -9.18 -3.39 -34.91
C GLU A 260 -8.65 -4.27 -36.04
N ARG A 261 -8.26 -5.51 -35.76
CA ARG A 261 -7.83 -6.51 -36.75
C ARG A 261 -8.83 -7.66 -36.86
#